data_ccb58679fa20e95af82ad726af29c9bd
#
_entry.id   ccb58679fa20e95af82ad726af29c9bd
#
_cell.length_a   1.000
_cell.length_b   1.000
_cell.length_c   1.000
_cell.angle_alpha   90.00
_cell.angle_beta   90.00
_cell.angle_gamma   90.00
#
_symmetry.space_group_name_H-M   'P 1'
#
loop_
_entity.id
_entity.type
_entity.pdbx_description
1 polymer ?
#
loop_
_entity_poly.entity_id
_entity_poly.type
_entity_poly.pdbx_seq_one_letter_code
_entity_poly.pdbx_strand_id
1 'polypeptide(L)'
;MKKIKFFSSFQDEEKWLEQMAADGYKLAKRNTLQTLIYTFVPAPPEQVCIRADYRVFKTQHDFQDYCTLFEDSGWYHIAGTKDSGNQYFKRIDENSNEDIFSDTPSRAERYKRLSNNAFACCFFFVPLIFGGLMILNLDAFLNPRALWVTPGLWESETNFMWWRAFLFEMPFALMRGYVAPFMIFLSTTFTLFYLFIMAKSRKIYRMMLNADTD
;
A
#
# COMPACT_ATOMS: atom_id res chain seq x y z
N MET A 1 -11.24 3.64 -16.38
CA MET A 1 -10.64 4.87 -15.79
C MET A 1 -9.83 4.48 -14.56
N LYS A 2 -8.67 5.15 -14.31
CA LYS A 2 -7.91 4.95 -13.07
C LYS A 2 -8.01 6.21 -12.21
N LYS A 3 -8.23 6.05 -10.91
CA LYS A 3 -8.20 7.15 -9.93
C LYS A 3 -7.21 6.81 -8.82
N ILE A 4 -6.42 7.81 -8.40
CA ILE A 4 -5.49 7.70 -7.28
C ILE A 4 -6.13 8.41 -6.09
N LYS A 5 -6.39 7.68 -5.00
CA LYS A 5 -6.96 8.24 -3.79
C LYS A 5 -6.53 7.41 -2.57
N PHE A 6 -6.24 8.09 -1.48
CA PHE A 6 -5.91 7.48 -0.20
C PHE A 6 -7.06 7.67 0.79
N PHE A 7 -7.47 6.59 1.40
CA PHE A 7 -8.43 6.61 2.49
C PHE A 7 -7.79 6.05 3.75
N SER A 8 -8.07 6.71 4.83
CA SER A 8 -7.61 6.31 6.17
C SER A 8 -8.73 5.70 7.01
N SER A 9 -9.95 5.69 6.46
CA SER A 9 -11.17 5.10 7.04
C SER A 9 -11.88 4.29 5.97
N PHE A 10 -12.36 3.10 6.33
CA PHE A 10 -13.17 2.29 5.43
C PHE A 10 -14.50 2.97 5.11
N GLN A 11 -15.13 3.67 6.07
CA GLN A 11 -16.39 4.35 5.84
C GLN A 11 -16.29 5.44 4.76
N ASP A 12 -15.20 6.22 4.75
CA ASP A 12 -15.00 7.26 3.73
C ASP A 12 -14.73 6.64 2.35
N GLU A 13 -14.03 5.51 2.33
CA GLU A 13 -13.78 4.73 1.10
C GLU A 13 -15.08 4.14 0.56
N GLU A 14 -15.90 3.50 1.41
CA GLU A 14 -17.20 2.92 1.09
C GLU A 14 -18.13 3.98 0.46
N LYS A 15 -18.32 5.13 1.13
CA LYS A 15 -19.14 6.25 0.62
C LYS A 15 -18.64 6.76 -0.74
N TRP A 16 -17.32 6.87 -0.91
CA TRP A 16 -16.76 7.29 -2.19
C TRP A 16 -16.99 6.27 -3.31
N LEU A 17 -16.91 4.98 -3.02
CA LEU A 17 -17.20 3.92 -3.98
C LEU A 17 -18.69 3.90 -4.37
N GLU A 18 -19.60 4.12 -3.39
CA GLU A 18 -21.04 4.27 -3.62
C GLU A 18 -21.34 5.48 -4.52
N GLN A 19 -20.69 6.62 -4.28
CA GLN A 19 -20.79 7.80 -5.15
C GLN A 19 -20.28 7.51 -6.57
N MET A 20 -19.17 6.80 -6.70
CA MET A 20 -18.66 6.40 -8.01
C MET A 20 -19.62 5.50 -8.78
N ALA A 21 -20.35 4.62 -8.07
CA ALA A 21 -21.39 3.78 -8.67
C ALA A 21 -22.60 4.61 -9.12
N ALA A 22 -23.02 5.59 -8.32
CA ALA A 22 -24.07 6.54 -8.70
C ALA A 22 -23.66 7.41 -9.91
N ASP A 23 -22.37 7.73 -10.05
CA ASP A 23 -21.82 8.47 -11.21
C ASP A 23 -21.62 7.58 -12.46
N GLY A 24 -22.02 6.30 -12.43
CA GLY A 24 -21.94 5.39 -13.58
C GLY A 24 -20.59 4.68 -13.74
N TYR A 25 -19.89 4.40 -12.63
CA TYR A 25 -18.61 3.69 -12.63
C TYR A 25 -18.59 2.53 -11.66
N LYS A 26 -18.30 1.32 -12.16
CA LYS A 26 -18.14 0.12 -11.34
C LYS A 26 -16.66 -0.11 -11.00
N LEU A 27 -16.38 -0.43 -9.74
CA LEU A 27 -15.04 -0.86 -9.31
C LEU A 27 -14.70 -2.21 -9.98
N ALA A 28 -13.65 -2.22 -10.79
CA ALA A 28 -13.18 -3.44 -11.48
C ALA A 28 -12.00 -4.07 -10.76
N LYS A 29 -11.10 -3.25 -10.21
CA LYS A 29 -9.89 -3.73 -9.53
C LYS A 29 -9.31 -2.67 -8.62
N ARG A 30 -8.84 -3.10 -7.45
CA ARG A 30 -7.88 -2.34 -6.63
C ARG A 30 -6.52 -3.04 -6.68
N ASN A 31 -5.47 -2.32 -7.02
CA ASN A 31 -4.15 -2.92 -7.15
C ASN A 31 -3.50 -3.07 -5.76
N THR A 32 -3.08 -4.28 -5.42
CA THR A 32 -2.51 -4.64 -4.11
C THR A 32 -1.19 -3.92 -3.82
N LEU A 33 -0.30 -3.81 -4.81
CA LEU A 33 0.99 -3.13 -4.69
C LEU A 33 0.88 -1.60 -4.68
N GLN A 34 -0.26 -1.09 -5.19
CA GLN A 34 -0.56 0.33 -5.29
C GLN A 34 -1.87 0.61 -4.55
N THR A 35 -1.83 0.51 -3.23
CA THR A 35 -3.00 0.72 -2.33
C THR A 35 -3.79 1.99 -2.59
N LEU A 36 -3.30 2.86 -3.47
CA LEU A 36 -3.87 4.15 -3.83
C LEU A 36 -4.59 4.13 -5.18
N ILE A 37 -4.44 3.07 -6.02
CA ILE A 37 -4.97 3.07 -7.39
C ILE A 37 -6.22 2.20 -7.48
N TYR A 38 -7.31 2.84 -7.82
CA TYR A 38 -8.60 2.22 -8.13
C TYR A 38 -8.82 2.21 -9.64
N THR A 39 -9.20 1.06 -10.18
CA THR A 39 -9.56 0.93 -11.60
C THR A 39 -11.07 0.76 -11.71
N PHE A 40 -11.69 1.66 -12.46
CA PHE A 40 -13.12 1.66 -12.72
C PHE A 40 -13.41 1.37 -14.19
N VAL A 41 -14.54 0.71 -14.44
CA VAL A 41 -15.14 0.54 -15.75
C VAL A 41 -16.45 1.31 -15.82
N PRO A 42 -16.83 1.86 -16.99
CA PRO A 42 -18.16 2.46 -17.17
C PRO A 42 -19.25 1.42 -16.92
N ALA A 43 -20.31 1.80 -16.25
CA ALA A 43 -21.50 1.00 -15.96
C ALA A 43 -22.72 1.93 -15.89
N PRO A 44 -23.94 1.41 -15.99
CA PRO A 44 -25.13 2.21 -15.69
C PRO A 44 -25.06 2.79 -14.26
N PRO A 45 -25.48 4.06 -14.04
CA PRO A 45 -25.59 4.63 -12.73
C PRO A 45 -26.51 3.76 -11.83
N GLU A 46 -26.00 3.43 -10.64
CA GLU A 46 -26.72 2.56 -9.71
C GLU A 46 -26.48 3.04 -8.27
N GLN A 47 -27.56 3.12 -7.49
CA GLN A 47 -27.46 3.31 -6.05
C GLN A 47 -27.18 1.96 -5.41
N VAL A 48 -26.02 1.80 -4.85
CA VAL A 48 -25.53 0.55 -4.26
C VAL A 48 -25.03 0.76 -2.85
N CYS A 49 -25.13 -0.26 -2.02
CA CYS A 49 -24.46 -0.30 -0.73
C CYS A 49 -23.18 -1.12 -0.90
N ILE A 50 -22.03 -0.50 -0.63
CA ILE A 50 -20.70 -1.15 -0.71
C ILE A 50 -20.08 -1.18 0.67
N ARG A 51 -19.54 -2.34 1.05
CA ARG A 51 -18.79 -2.52 2.30
C ARG A 51 -17.43 -3.10 2.02
N ALA A 52 -16.46 -2.66 2.82
CA ALA A 52 -15.08 -3.10 2.71
C ALA A 52 -14.64 -3.86 3.95
N ASP A 53 -13.94 -4.98 3.78
CA ASP A 53 -13.22 -5.66 4.84
C ASP A 53 -11.71 -5.67 4.54
N TYR A 54 -10.91 -5.93 5.56
CA TYR A 54 -9.47 -6.15 5.44
C TYR A 54 -9.12 -7.55 5.91
N ARG A 55 -8.80 -8.45 4.95
CA ARG A 55 -8.43 -9.82 5.25
C ARG A 55 -7.51 -10.40 4.18
N VAL A 56 -6.44 -11.06 4.62
CA VAL A 56 -5.50 -11.82 3.79
C VAL A 56 -5.71 -13.30 4.09
N PHE A 57 -5.70 -14.14 3.08
CA PHE A 57 -5.96 -15.58 3.21
C PHE A 57 -4.71 -16.38 2.88
N LYS A 58 -4.52 -17.50 3.58
CA LYS A 58 -3.39 -18.41 3.34
C LYS A 58 -3.62 -19.26 2.08
N THR A 59 -4.84 -19.75 1.90
CA THR A 59 -5.20 -20.63 0.79
C THR A 59 -6.28 -20.00 -0.10
N GLN A 60 -6.39 -20.49 -1.33
CA GLN A 60 -7.46 -20.08 -2.24
C GLN A 60 -8.82 -20.62 -1.76
N HIS A 61 -8.83 -21.76 -1.11
CA HIS A 61 -10.04 -22.37 -0.52
C HIS A 61 -10.63 -21.47 0.56
N ASP A 62 -9.82 -21.04 1.55
CA ASP A 62 -10.29 -20.13 2.61
C ASP A 62 -10.88 -18.82 2.05
N PHE A 63 -10.30 -18.32 0.94
CA PHE A 63 -10.83 -17.14 0.27
C PHE A 63 -12.17 -17.41 -0.42
N GLN A 64 -12.32 -18.57 -1.05
CA GLN A 64 -13.59 -18.97 -1.68
C GLN A 64 -14.68 -19.17 -0.63
N ASP A 65 -14.40 -19.91 0.44
CA ASP A 65 -15.34 -20.12 1.56
C ASP A 65 -15.79 -18.79 2.16
N TYR A 66 -14.87 -17.86 2.31
CA TYR A 66 -15.17 -16.50 2.78
C TYR A 66 -16.10 -15.74 1.81
N CYS A 67 -15.88 -15.81 0.51
CA CYS A 67 -16.78 -15.18 -0.47
C CYS A 67 -18.18 -15.83 -0.44
N THR A 68 -18.26 -17.16 -0.40
CA THR A 68 -19.53 -17.91 -0.32
C THR A 68 -20.33 -17.55 0.93
N LEU A 69 -19.67 -17.40 2.08
CA LEU A 69 -20.32 -16.99 3.32
C LEU A 69 -21.05 -15.64 3.18
N PHE A 70 -20.44 -14.69 2.47
CA PHE A 70 -21.08 -13.39 2.22
C PHE A 70 -22.17 -13.47 1.14
N GLU A 71 -21.98 -14.32 0.12
CA GLU A 71 -23.00 -14.57 -0.92
C GLU A 71 -24.27 -15.14 -0.28
N ASP A 72 -24.14 -16.10 0.62
CA ASP A 72 -25.25 -16.68 1.38
C ASP A 72 -25.96 -15.63 2.28
N SER A 73 -25.25 -14.56 2.65
CA SER A 73 -25.78 -13.44 3.45
C SER A 73 -26.32 -12.27 2.61
N GLY A 74 -26.42 -12.43 1.27
CA GLY A 74 -26.96 -11.41 0.35
C GLY A 74 -25.96 -10.36 -0.09
N TRP A 75 -24.65 -10.64 0.01
CA TRP A 75 -23.55 -9.76 -0.41
C TRP A 75 -22.71 -10.42 -1.50
N TYR A 76 -22.41 -9.68 -2.55
CA TYR A 76 -21.61 -10.16 -3.67
C TYR A 76 -20.21 -9.56 -3.64
N HIS A 77 -19.17 -10.39 -3.74
CA HIS A 77 -17.78 -9.95 -3.78
C HIS A 77 -17.48 -9.29 -5.15
N ILE A 78 -17.08 -8.01 -5.14
CA ILE A 78 -16.88 -7.22 -6.36
C ILE A 78 -15.41 -6.94 -6.67
N ALA A 79 -14.55 -6.89 -5.67
CA ALA A 79 -13.11 -6.67 -5.87
C ALA A 79 -12.31 -7.12 -4.65
N GLY A 80 -11.13 -7.63 -4.93
CA GLY A 80 -10.18 -8.19 -3.96
C GLY A 80 -9.62 -9.52 -4.46
N THR A 81 -8.57 -9.99 -3.81
CA THR A 81 -7.98 -11.31 -4.04
C THR A 81 -7.51 -11.88 -2.70
N LYS A 82 -7.14 -13.14 -2.65
CA LYS A 82 -6.66 -13.77 -1.41
C LYS A 82 -5.50 -13.00 -0.74
N ASP A 83 -4.66 -12.32 -1.53
CA ASP A 83 -3.45 -11.62 -1.08
C ASP A 83 -3.62 -10.09 -1.01
N SER A 84 -4.76 -9.53 -1.48
CA SER A 84 -4.92 -8.08 -1.62
C SER A 84 -5.12 -7.32 -0.30
N GLY A 85 -5.51 -8.01 0.75
CA GLY A 85 -5.95 -7.43 2.02
C GLY A 85 -7.34 -6.82 1.92
N ASN A 86 -7.55 -5.82 1.09
CA ASN A 86 -8.86 -5.20 0.93
C ASN A 86 -9.80 -6.07 0.08
N GLN A 87 -11.00 -6.32 0.64
CA GLN A 87 -12.08 -7.07 0.04
C GLN A 87 -13.31 -6.15 -0.02
N TYR A 88 -14.01 -6.11 -1.15
CA TYR A 88 -15.17 -5.25 -1.36
C TYR A 88 -16.38 -6.07 -1.72
N PHE A 89 -17.48 -5.77 -1.05
CA PHE A 89 -18.76 -6.45 -1.24
C PHE A 89 -19.83 -5.42 -1.61
N LYS A 90 -20.71 -5.80 -2.54
CA LYS A 90 -21.91 -5.08 -2.93
C LYS A 90 -23.11 -5.85 -2.38
N ARG A 91 -24.04 -5.15 -1.73
CA ARG A 91 -25.33 -5.70 -1.31
C ARG A 91 -26.16 -6.01 -2.54
N ILE A 92 -26.71 -7.23 -2.63
CA ILE A 92 -27.58 -7.67 -3.72
C ILE A 92 -28.99 -7.98 -3.25
N ASP A 93 -29.17 -8.37 -1.98
CA ASP A 93 -30.49 -8.60 -1.37
C ASP A 93 -30.86 -7.43 -0.47
N GLU A 94 -31.95 -6.72 -0.80
CA GLU A 94 -32.45 -5.59 -0.02
C GLU A 94 -32.93 -6.00 1.39
N ASN A 95 -33.27 -7.26 1.59
CA ASN A 95 -33.66 -7.79 2.89
C ASN A 95 -32.47 -8.19 3.76
N SER A 96 -31.26 -8.26 3.20
CA SER A 96 -30.06 -8.54 3.98
C SER A 96 -29.70 -7.36 4.89
N ASN A 97 -28.87 -7.61 5.90
CA ASN A 97 -28.37 -6.57 6.78
C ASN A 97 -27.68 -5.45 5.99
N GLU A 98 -27.76 -4.20 6.49
CA GLU A 98 -27.08 -3.04 5.86
C GLU A 98 -25.55 -3.08 5.99
N ASP A 99 -25.03 -3.98 6.78
CA ASP A 99 -23.59 -4.19 6.97
C ASP A 99 -23.24 -5.67 6.84
N ILE A 100 -22.01 -5.94 6.40
CA ILE A 100 -21.41 -7.28 6.35
C ILE A 100 -21.01 -7.80 7.74
N PHE A 101 -21.02 -6.93 8.76
CA PHE A 101 -20.70 -7.26 10.14
C PHE A 101 -21.97 -7.28 11.00
N SER A 102 -22.11 -8.30 11.81
CA SER A 102 -23.24 -8.47 12.72
C SER A 102 -23.16 -7.58 13.97
N ASP A 103 -21.96 -7.15 14.33
CA ASP A 103 -21.70 -6.40 15.56
C ASP A 103 -20.53 -5.42 15.40
N THR A 104 -20.44 -4.45 16.33
CA THR A 104 -19.39 -3.42 16.34
C THR A 104 -17.98 -4.00 16.54
N PRO A 105 -17.76 -4.98 17.44
CA PRO A 105 -16.47 -5.63 17.57
C PRO A 105 -15.96 -6.27 16.28
N SER A 106 -16.81 -7.01 15.57
CA SER A 106 -16.47 -7.62 14.27
C SER A 106 -16.12 -6.58 13.23
N ARG A 107 -16.87 -5.47 13.18
CA ARG A 107 -16.57 -4.31 12.32
C ARG A 107 -15.23 -3.66 12.69
N ALA A 108 -14.91 -3.52 13.98
CA ALA A 108 -13.67 -2.96 14.46
C ALA A 108 -12.46 -3.85 14.10
N GLU A 109 -12.59 -5.18 14.12
CA GLU A 109 -11.51 -6.12 13.83
C GLU A 109 -10.83 -5.90 12.47
N ARG A 110 -11.52 -5.36 11.46
CA ARG A 110 -10.89 -4.99 10.16
C ARG A 110 -9.76 -3.97 10.34
N TYR A 111 -9.91 -3.01 11.24
CA TYR A 111 -8.89 -2.02 11.56
C TYR A 111 -7.70 -2.61 12.32
N LYS A 112 -7.96 -3.58 13.21
CA LYS A 112 -6.91 -4.32 13.91
C LYS A 112 -6.08 -5.16 12.93
N ARG A 113 -6.74 -5.86 11.99
CA ARG A 113 -6.06 -6.64 10.94
C ARG A 113 -5.20 -5.72 10.05
N LEU A 114 -5.74 -4.57 9.62
CA LEU A 114 -4.98 -3.56 8.85
C LEU A 114 -3.78 -3.05 9.64
N SER A 115 -3.96 -2.73 10.94
CA SER A 115 -2.87 -2.27 11.81
C SER A 115 -1.76 -3.31 11.97
N ASN A 116 -2.13 -4.58 12.16
CA ASN A 116 -1.16 -5.67 12.31
C ASN A 116 -0.36 -5.89 11.02
N ASN A 117 -1.02 -5.79 9.86
CA ASN A 117 -0.34 -5.88 8.58
C ASN A 117 0.60 -4.68 8.35
N ALA A 118 0.17 -3.47 8.68
CA ALA A 118 1.01 -2.27 8.60
C ALA A 118 2.25 -2.40 9.53
N PHE A 119 2.07 -2.94 10.74
CA PHE A 119 3.18 -3.23 11.63
C PHE A 119 4.17 -4.25 11.04
N ALA A 120 3.66 -5.34 10.45
CA ALA A 120 4.50 -6.32 9.78
C ALA A 120 5.32 -5.72 8.62
N CYS A 121 4.73 -4.78 7.86
CA CYS A 121 5.45 -4.06 6.81
C CYS A 121 6.64 -3.24 7.36
N CYS A 122 6.53 -2.67 8.57
CA CYS A 122 7.64 -1.95 9.19
C CYS A 122 8.84 -2.88 9.44
N PHE A 123 8.63 -4.15 9.81
CA PHE A 123 9.71 -5.12 9.97
C PHE A 123 10.48 -5.40 8.68
N PHE A 124 9.85 -5.22 7.53
CA PHE A 124 10.53 -5.35 6.25
C PHE A 124 11.40 -4.14 5.93
N PHE A 125 10.94 -2.93 6.20
CA PHE A 125 11.66 -1.69 5.83
C PHE A 125 12.74 -1.28 6.82
N VAL A 126 12.58 -1.55 8.13
CA VAL A 126 13.55 -1.20 9.16
C VAL A 126 14.94 -1.81 8.92
N PRO A 127 15.09 -3.12 8.61
CA PRO A 127 16.40 -3.70 8.27
C PRO A 127 17.06 -3.05 7.06
N LEU A 128 16.28 -2.58 6.08
CA LEU A 128 16.81 -1.89 4.90
C LEU A 128 17.41 -0.51 5.26
N ILE A 129 16.86 0.18 6.25
CA ILE A 129 17.44 1.43 6.79
C ILE A 129 18.80 1.11 7.41
N PHE A 130 18.87 0.10 8.29
CA PHE A 130 20.13 -0.31 8.92
C PHE A 130 21.16 -0.78 7.90
N GLY A 131 20.76 -1.60 6.92
CA GLY A 131 21.64 -2.02 5.83
C GLY A 131 22.15 -0.83 5.01
N GLY A 132 21.30 0.13 4.70
CA GLY A 132 21.69 1.38 4.04
C GLY A 132 22.71 2.17 4.86
N LEU A 133 22.50 2.29 6.19
CA LEU A 133 23.44 2.99 7.08
C LEU A 133 24.83 2.31 7.15
N MET A 134 24.87 0.97 7.08
CA MET A 134 26.14 0.22 7.10
C MET A 134 26.99 0.42 5.85
N ILE A 135 26.37 0.69 4.71
CA ILE A 135 27.08 0.91 3.43
C ILE A 135 27.15 2.40 3.04
N LEU A 136 26.59 3.30 3.87
CA LEU A 136 26.59 4.74 3.63
C LEU A 136 28.01 5.30 3.73
N ASN A 137 28.50 5.87 2.64
CA ASN A 137 29.74 6.63 2.61
C ASN A 137 29.41 8.12 2.43
N LEU A 138 29.44 8.87 3.54
CA LEU A 138 29.11 10.30 3.55
C LEU A 138 30.10 11.14 2.76
N ASP A 139 31.40 10.81 2.81
CA ASP A 139 32.42 11.55 2.07
C ASP A 139 32.22 11.39 0.56
N ALA A 140 31.90 10.18 0.11
CA ALA A 140 31.59 9.92 -1.29
C ALA A 140 30.27 10.60 -1.73
N PHE A 141 29.27 10.66 -0.84
CA PHE A 141 28.01 11.35 -1.12
C PHE A 141 28.19 12.88 -1.23
N LEU A 142 28.99 13.48 -0.34
CA LEU A 142 29.26 14.93 -0.32
C LEU A 142 30.27 15.37 -1.38
N ASN A 143 31.21 14.49 -1.76
CA ASN A 143 32.21 14.74 -2.77
C ASN A 143 32.05 13.80 -3.97
N PRO A 144 31.26 14.17 -4.99
CA PRO A 144 31.01 13.31 -6.15
C PRO A 144 32.26 12.86 -6.89
N ARG A 145 33.37 13.62 -6.86
CA ARG A 145 34.63 13.23 -7.48
C ARG A 145 35.24 11.99 -6.86
N ALA A 146 35.07 11.80 -5.54
CA ALA A 146 35.56 10.63 -4.82
C ALA A 146 34.83 9.32 -5.20
N LEU A 147 33.72 9.41 -5.95
CA LEU A 147 32.99 8.24 -6.44
C LEU A 147 33.75 7.50 -7.58
N TRP A 148 34.59 8.21 -8.31
CA TRP A 148 35.40 7.63 -9.37
C TRP A 148 36.73 7.14 -8.77
N VAL A 149 37.01 5.86 -8.95
CA VAL A 149 38.24 5.22 -8.43
C VAL A 149 39.32 5.05 -9.50
N THR A 150 39.06 5.45 -10.75
CA THR A 150 40.03 5.44 -11.83
C THR A 150 41.17 6.42 -11.50
N PRO A 151 42.44 5.94 -11.29
CA PRO A 151 43.56 6.81 -10.93
C PRO A 151 43.80 7.87 -12.00
N GLY A 152 44.07 9.11 -11.59
CA GLY A 152 44.41 10.21 -12.49
C GLY A 152 43.28 10.70 -13.40
N LEU A 153 42.04 10.23 -13.23
CA LEU A 153 40.91 10.67 -14.08
C LEU A 153 40.72 12.17 -14.05
N TRP A 154 40.83 12.78 -12.88
CA TRP A 154 40.58 14.21 -12.70
C TRP A 154 41.79 15.10 -12.96
N GLU A 155 42.96 14.49 -13.16
CA GLU A 155 44.23 15.14 -13.42
C GLU A 155 44.61 15.06 -14.91
N SER A 156 43.94 14.19 -15.67
CA SER A 156 44.19 14.00 -17.09
C SER A 156 43.40 14.97 -17.97
N GLU A 157 43.94 15.29 -19.16
CA GLU A 157 43.22 16.11 -20.14
C GLU A 157 41.95 15.40 -20.64
N THR A 158 40.87 16.19 -20.85
CA THR A 158 39.60 15.72 -21.36
C THR A 158 39.73 15.32 -22.83
N ASN A 159 39.91 14.04 -23.10
CA ASN A 159 39.99 13.45 -24.42
C ASN A 159 39.07 12.24 -24.57
N PHE A 160 39.11 11.59 -25.73
CA PHE A 160 38.30 10.38 -25.97
C PHE A 160 38.50 9.28 -24.93
N MET A 161 39.75 9.05 -24.49
CA MET A 161 40.08 8.03 -23.49
C MET A 161 39.51 8.40 -22.12
N TRP A 162 39.55 9.69 -21.76
CA TRP A 162 38.92 10.22 -20.55
C TRP A 162 37.42 9.97 -20.55
N TRP A 163 36.70 10.33 -21.62
CA TRP A 163 35.28 10.09 -21.74
C TRP A 163 34.89 8.62 -21.65
N ARG A 164 35.73 7.76 -22.26
CA ARG A 164 35.51 6.30 -22.19
C ARG A 164 35.65 5.77 -20.77
N ALA A 165 36.68 6.18 -20.03
CA ALA A 165 36.88 5.80 -18.63
C ALA A 165 35.77 6.34 -17.73
N PHE A 166 35.44 7.63 -17.88
CA PHE A 166 34.37 8.28 -17.12
C PHE A 166 33.02 7.60 -17.30
N LEU A 167 32.58 7.39 -18.54
CA LEU A 167 31.29 6.76 -18.84
C LEU A 167 31.24 5.29 -18.42
N PHE A 168 32.35 4.57 -18.54
CA PHE A 168 32.43 3.19 -18.08
C PHE A 168 32.28 3.08 -16.57
N GLU A 169 32.86 3.97 -15.81
CA GLU A 169 32.83 3.95 -14.36
C GLU A 169 31.56 4.60 -13.78
N MET A 170 30.86 5.46 -14.52
CA MET A 170 29.70 6.23 -14.05
C MET A 170 28.63 5.37 -13.36
N PRO A 171 28.16 4.21 -13.89
CA PRO A 171 27.18 3.40 -13.20
C PRO A 171 27.64 2.91 -11.82
N PHE A 172 28.91 2.51 -11.72
CA PHE A 172 29.49 2.04 -10.46
C PHE A 172 29.70 3.18 -9.46
N ALA A 173 30.09 4.35 -9.93
CA ALA A 173 30.20 5.55 -9.12
C ALA A 173 28.84 5.94 -8.53
N LEU A 174 27.78 5.97 -9.35
CA LEU A 174 26.42 6.24 -8.89
C LEU A 174 25.95 5.19 -7.88
N MET A 175 26.24 3.92 -8.09
CA MET A 175 25.92 2.87 -7.12
C MET A 175 26.64 3.09 -5.78
N ARG A 176 27.92 3.41 -5.78
CA ARG A 176 28.69 3.66 -4.55
C ARG A 176 28.19 4.87 -3.75
N GLY A 177 27.80 5.94 -4.44
CA GLY A 177 27.45 7.20 -3.77
C GLY A 177 25.99 7.37 -3.40
N TYR A 178 25.07 6.87 -4.24
CA TYR A 178 23.67 7.27 -4.13
C TYR A 178 22.69 6.14 -3.79
N VAL A 179 23.09 4.87 -3.95
CA VAL A 179 22.19 3.74 -3.63
C VAL A 179 21.85 3.69 -2.14
N ALA A 180 22.84 3.86 -1.26
CA ALA A 180 22.61 3.83 0.19
C ALA A 180 21.71 4.98 0.66
N PRO A 181 21.97 6.27 0.35
CA PRO A 181 21.09 7.38 0.68
C PRO A 181 19.67 7.19 0.11
N PHE A 182 19.55 6.72 -1.12
CA PHE A 182 18.23 6.46 -1.74
C PHE A 182 17.48 5.34 -1.02
N MET A 183 18.13 4.24 -0.68
CA MET A 183 17.51 3.15 0.09
C MET A 183 17.07 3.62 1.47
N ILE A 184 17.89 4.41 2.19
CA ILE A 184 17.55 4.96 3.49
C ILE A 184 16.32 5.87 3.37
N PHE A 185 16.34 6.81 2.41
CA PHE A 185 15.23 7.74 2.19
C PHE A 185 13.92 6.99 1.87
N LEU A 186 13.97 6.07 0.92
CA LEU A 186 12.80 5.30 0.50
C LEU A 186 12.24 4.44 1.63
N SER A 187 13.12 3.69 2.31
CA SER A 187 12.72 2.80 3.41
C SER A 187 12.18 3.57 4.61
N THR A 188 12.77 4.74 4.94
CA THR A 188 12.29 5.62 6.00
C THR A 188 10.90 6.16 5.65
N THR A 189 10.70 6.62 4.41
CA THR A 189 9.41 7.13 3.94
C THR A 189 8.31 6.06 4.05
N PHE A 190 8.58 4.82 3.60
CA PHE A 190 7.62 3.73 3.74
C PHE A 190 7.38 3.33 5.20
N THR A 191 8.42 3.30 6.03
CA THR A 191 8.28 3.02 7.46
C THR A 191 7.36 4.03 8.13
N LEU A 192 7.57 5.33 7.91
CA LEU A 192 6.72 6.40 8.47
C LEU A 192 5.28 6.30 7.96
N PHE A 193 5.09 6.00 6.68
CA PHE A 193 3.76 5.78 6.10
C PHE A 193 3.02 4.61 6.77
N TYR A 194 3.66 3.46 6.94
CA TYR A 194 3.03 2.32 7.61
C TYR A 194 2.81 2.55 9.11
N LEU A 195 3.70 3.25 9.80
CA LEU A 195 3.49 3.68 11.19
C LEU A 195 2.27 4.59 11.33
N PHE A 196 2.07 5.52 10.38
CA PHE A 196 0.88 6.37 10.34
C PHE A 196 -0.40 5.53 10.16
N ILE A 197 -0.43 4.60 9.20
CA ILE A 197 -1.57 3.68 9.00
C ILE A 197 -1.84 2.88 10.26
N MET A 198 -0.81 2.31 10.88
CA MET A 198 -0.91 1.53 12.10
C MET A 198 -1.51 2.35 13.25
N ALA A 199 -0.98 3.53 13.52
CA ALA A 199 -1.43 4.39 14.61
C ALA A 199 -2.89 4.82 14.41
N LYS A 200 -3.25 5.22 13.18
CA LYS A 200 -4.62 5.65 12.85
C LYS A 200 -5.62 4.51 12.95
N SER A 201 -5.28 3.34 12.41
CA SER A 201 -6.14 2.16 12.47
C SER A 201 -6.36 1.69 13.92
N ARG A 202 -5.31 1.69 14.75
CA ARG A 202 -5.43 1.38 16.19
C ARG A 202 -6.30 2.39 16.93
N LYS A 203 -6.21 3.67 16.59
CA LYS A 203 -7.06 4.71 17.18
C LYS A 203 -8.52 4.45 16.85
N ILE A 204 -8.85 4.20 15.58
CA ILE A 204 -10.23 3.93 15.15
C ILE A 204 -10.76 2.64 15.81
N TYR A 205 -9.95 1.58 15.84
CA TYR A 205 -10.30 0.33 16.52
C TYR A 205 -10.71 0.55 17.98
N ARG A 206 -9.89 1.29 18.74
CA ARG A 206 -10.19 1.60 20.16
C ARG A 206 -11.44 2.46 20.32
N MET A 207 -11.62 3.48 19.46
CA MET A 207 -12.81 4.34 19.52
C MET A 207 -14.09 3.56 19.28
N MET A 208 -14.10 2.61 18.34
CA MET A 208 -15.27 1.79 18.05
C MET A 208 -15.63 0.87 19.20
N LEU A 209 -14.64 0.26 19.87
CA LEU A 209 -14.89 -0.60 21.04
C LEU A 209 -15.38 0.18 22.25
N ASN A 210 -14.85 1.38 22.50
CA ASN A 210 -15.28 2.20 23.63
C ASN A 210 -16.71 2.72 23.44
N ALA A 211 -17.09 3.05 22.20
CA ALA A 211 -18.47 3.48 21.89
C ALA A 211 -19.53 2.36 22.02
N ASP A 212 -19.12 1.11 22.11
CA ASP A 212 -19.99 -0.06 22.30
C ASP A 212 -20.17 -0.41 23.80
N THR A 213 -19.37 0.21 24.68
CA THR A 213 -19.38 -0.04 26.13
C THR A 213 -20.11 1.05 26.94
N ASP A 214 -20.43 2.17 26.30
CA ASP A 214 -21.20 3.28 26.87
C ASP A 214 -22.68 3.20 26.41
#